data_cd3d5d25f6fe00f850fd3a3dff585bb4
#
_entry.id   cd3d5d25f6fe00f850fd3a3dff585bb4
#
_cell.length_a   1.000
_cell.length_b   1.000
_cell.length_c   1.000
_cell.angle_alpha   90.00
_cell.angle_beta   90.00
_cell.angle_gamma   90.00
#
_symmetry.space_group_name_H-M   'P 1'
#
loop_
_entity.id
_entity.type
_entity.pdbx_description
1 polymer ?
#
loop_
_entity_poly.entity_id
_entity_poly.type
_entity_poly.pdbx_seq_one_letter_code
_entity_poly.pdbx_strand_id
1 'polypeptide(L)'
;KKEEEKEAEEKAKEEAENDKPKEPVRIADSRGTYRFRTMPAELTRPVRFVAGGDMMHTREMVDAMNKRAAALDPDFALLGGDLAYANGVDTVRWVDWLQSWTRNARGKGGRLIPMVVGIGNHEVRGGYKGRIPDDAPYFYSFFALPGDRSYYALDFGKYLSLVVLDSGHTQAITGAQATWLGEALAARAEQRFIFPVYHWPVYGTSKGERGQLPAESRRSVEMRAQWVPHFERHGVTAVFENDHHNYKRTHPIRGHKRDDTGIVYLGDGAWGVTTRTVPKDAWYLAKAEPRRHLFHITLPPDGPVLVQAVDAAGVVFDATSFPRPRTPPKP
;
A
#
# COMPACT_ATOMS: atom_id res chain seq x y z
N LYS A 1 0.11 -28.72 -34.87
CA LYS A 1 1.53 -29.18 -34.99
C LYS A 1 2.48 -28.07 -35.37
N LYS A 2 2.26 -27.34 -36.51
CA LYS A 2 3.14 -26.21 -36.90
C LYS A 2 3.02 -24.99 -36.01
N GLU A 3 1.84 -24.74 -35.42
CA GLU A 3 1.66 -23.66 -34.42
C GLU A 3 2.27 -24.03 -33.07
N GLU A 4 2.09 -25.26 -32.63
CA GLU A 4 2.68 -25.76 -31.37
C GLU A 4 4.23 -25.81 -31.44
N GLU A 5 4.79 -26.14 -32.62
CA GLU A 5 6.25 -26.07 -32.84
C GLU A 5 6.76 -24.64 -32.82
N LYS A 6 6.00 -23.67 -33.30
CA LYS A 6 6.38 -22.26 -33.32
C LYS A 6 6.29 -21.62 -31.91
N GLU A 7 5.26 -21.93 -31.12
CA GLU A 7 5.15 -21.52 -29.74
C GLU A 7 6.25 -22.12 -28.84
N ALA A 8 6.62 -23.40 -29.10
CA ALA A 8 7.72 -24.05 -28.39
C ALA A 8 9.09 -23.43 -28.75
N GLU A 9 9.29 -23.00 -30.00
CA GLU A 9 10.51 -22.33 -30.45
C GLU A 9 10.60 -20.88 -29.90
N GLU A 10 9.49 -20.13 -29.85
CA GLU A 10 9.44 -18.80 -29.22
C GLU A 10 9.70 -18.88 -27.72
N LYS A 11 9.09 -19.86 -27.04
CA LYS A 11 9.31 -20.09 -25.60
C LYS A 11 10.75 -20.48 -25.26
N ALA A 12 11.36 -21.35 -26.10
CA ALA A 12 12.76 -21.74 -25.96
C ALA A 12 13.72 -20.57 -26.23
N LYS A 13 13.37 -19.65 -27.13
CA LYS A 13 14.14 -18.42 -27.40
C LYS A 13 14.01 -17.42 -26.24
N GLU A 14 12.83 -17.29 -25.65
CA GLU A 14 12.59 -16.42 -24.50
C GLU A 14 13.29 -16.94 -23.21
N GLU A 15 13.31 -18.26 -23.03
CA GLU A 15 14.07 -18.91 -21.96
C GLU A 15 15.58 -18.78 -22.14
N ALA A 16 16.08 -18.94 -23.38
CA ALA A 16 17.50 -18.77 -23.69
C ALA A 16 17.98 -17.31 -23.62
N GLU A 17 17.09 -16.34 -23.82
CA GLU A 17 17.39 -14.92 -23.67
C GLU A 17 17.40 -14.49 -22.19
N ASN A 18 16.63 -15.15 -21.35
CA ASN A 18 16.61 -14.97 -19.90
C ASN A 18 17.82 -15.62 -19.19
N ASP A 19 18.45 -16.61 -19.80
CA ASP A 19 19.60 -17.34 -19.23
C ASP A 19 20.97 -16.74 -19.61
N LYS A 20 20.99 -15.65 -20.38
CA LYS A 20 22.21 -14.91 -20.60
C LYS A 20 22.67 -14.27 -19.31
N PRO A 21 23.96 -14.37 -18.92
CA PRO A 21 24.47 -13.71 -17.74
C PRO A 21 24.22 -12.19 -17.91
N LYS A 22 23.29 -11.67 -17.10
CA LYS A 22 22.99 -10.23 -17.07
C LYS A 22 24.26 -9.52 -16.63
N GLU A 23 24.68 -8.48 -17.35
CA GLU A 23 25.81 -7.68 -16.92
C GLU A 23 25.64 -7.25 -15.47
N PRO A 24 26.73 -7.27 -14.67
CA PRO A 24 26.64 -6.88 -13.29
C PRO A 24 26.05 -5.48 -13.18
N VAL A 25 24.93 -5.36 -12.48
CA VAL A 25 24.27 -4.09 -12.24
C VAL A 25 25.25 -3.18 -11.49
N ARG A 26 25.79 -2.19 -12.16
CA ARG A 26 26.57 -1.13 -11.50
C ARG A 26 25.60 -0.31 -10.66
N ILE A 27 25.59 -0.58 -9.34
CA ILE A 27 24.97 0.31 -8.38
C ILE A 27 25.69 1.66 -8.54
N ALA A 28 24.99 2.65 -9.09
CA ALA A 28 25.52 3.99 -9.16
C ALA A 28 25.93 4.41 -7.74
N ASP A 29 27.12 4.97 -7.61
CA ASP A 29 27.71 5.37 -6.32
C ASP A 29 26.69 6.19 -5.51
N SER A 30 26.12 5.57 -4.49
CA SER A 30 25.05 6.14 -3.66
C SER A 30 25.56 7.10 -2.59
N ARG A 31 26.81 7.53 -2.66
CA ARG A 31 27.45 8.50 -1.74
C ARG A 31 26.88 9.91 -1.84
N GLY A 32 25.70 10.08 -2.43
CA GLY A 32 25.00 11.35 -2.43
C GLY A 32 24.43 11.70 -1.05
N THR A 33 24.58 12.96 -0.64
CA THR A 33 23.90 13.48 0.54
C THR A 33 22.41 13.64 0.24
N TYR A 34 21.58 12.91 0.97
CA TYR A 34 20.12 13.05 0.91
C TYR A 34 19.63 13.91 2.08
N ARG A 35 18.68 14.80 1.77
CA ARG A 35 17.98 15.62 2.79
C ARG A 35 16.53 15.17 2.85
N PHE A 36 15.96 15.17 4.03
CA PHE A 36 14.54 14.93 4.26
C PHE A 36 14.00 15.85 5.35
N ARG A 37 12.70 15.94 5.47
CA ARG A 37 12.05 16.69 6.56
C ARG A 37 11.63 15.71 7.64
N THR A 38 11.98 16.02 8.89
CA THR A 38 11.43 15.32 10.06
C THR A 38 9.98 15.72 10.28
N MET A 39 9.20 14.80 10.82
CA MET A 39 7.84 15.07 11.23
C MET A 39 7.83 16.01 12.46
N PRO A 40 6.89 16.96 12.55
CA PRO A 40 6.77 17.81 13.72
C PRO A 40 6.35 16.98 14.94
N ALA A 41 6.83 17.36 16.13
CA ALA A 41 6.42 16.73 17.39
C ALA A 41 4.93 16.97 17.69
N GLU A 42 4.43 18.15 17.30
CA GLU A 42 3.03 18.55 17.41
C GLU A 42 2.50 18.98 16.05
N LEU A 43 1.20 18.81 15.81
CA LEU A 43 0.56 19.17 14.54
C LEU A 43 0.31 20.68 14.46
N THR A 44 1.39 21.48 14.40
CA THR A 44 1.35 22.95 14.32
C THR A 44 1.23 23.47 12.87
N ARG A 45 1.43 22.62 11.89
CA ARG A 45 1.26 22.88 10.45
C ARG A 45 0.55 21.72 9.77
N PRO A 46 -0.03 21.93 8.60
CA PRO A 46 -0.53 20.78 7.84
C PRO A 46 0.57 19.77 7.56
N VAL A 47 0.35 18.52 7.94
CA VAL A 47 1.18 17.38 7.55
C VAL A 47 0.54 16.74 6.32
N ARG A 48 1.34 16.47 5.30
CA ARG A 48 0.90 15.87 4.05
C ARG A 48 1.65 14.58 3.81
N PHE A 49 0.94 13.55 3.38
CA PHE A 49 1.58 12.35 2.90
C PHE A 49 0.86 11.80 1.67
N VAL A 50 1.56 10.97 0.90
CA VAL A 50 0.97 10.21 -0.19
C VAL A 50 0.86 8.75 0.21
N ALA A 51 -0.19 8.06 -0.26
CA ALA A 51 -0.38 6.64 0.00
C ALA A 51 -0.71 5.90 -1.29
N GLY A 52 -0.27 4.64 -1.38
CA GLY A 52 -0.54 3.72 -2.47
C GLY A 52 0.34 2.48 -2.40
N GLY A 53 0.26 1.64 -3.39
CA GLY A 53 1.05 0.42 -3.56
C GLY A 53 0.99 -0.04 -5.01
N ASP A 54 1.50 -1.25 -5.30
CA ASP A 54 1.51 -1.81 -6.65
C ASP A 54 2.25 -0.87 -7.62
N MET A 55 3.59 -0.78 -7.44
CA MET A 55 4.30 0.41 -7.91
C MET A 55 4.98 0.26 -9.26
N MET A 56 5.37 -0.96 -9.72
CA MET A 56 6.24 -1.05 -10.88
C MET A 56 5.97 -2.24 -11.80
N HIS A 57 5.00 -2.12 -12.72
CA HIS A 57 4.99 -2.98 -13.91
C HIS A 57 6.09 -2.56 -14.89
N THR A 58 6.20 -1.26 -15.18
CA THR A 58 7.28 -0.71 -16.01
C THR A 58 7.95 0.48 -15.32
N ARG A 59 9.16 0.80 -15.77
CA ARG A 59 9.93 1.94 -15.27
C ARG A 59 9.21 3.27 -15.54
N GLU A 60 8.61 3.43 -16.71
CA GLU A 60 7.90 4.65 -17.11
C GLU A 60 6.68 4.90 -16.20
N MET A 61 5.96 3.83 -15.85
CA MET A 61 4.78 3.96 -14.98
C MET A 61 5.16 4.43 -13.59
N VAL A 62 6.19 3.81 -12.97
CA VAL A 62 6.63 4.20 -11.62
C VAL A 62 7.27 5.58 -11.62
N ASP A 63 8.07 5.94 -12.65
CA ASP A 63 8.69 7.25 -12.77
C ASP A 63 7.65 8.36 -12.87
N ALA A 64 6.57 8.17 -13.65
CA ALA A 64 5.49 9.14 -13.78
C ALA A 64 4.79 9.41 -12.44
N MET A 65 4.46 8.36 -11.70
CA MET A 65 3.79 8.50 -10.41
C MET A 65 4.72 9.01 -9.30
N ASN A 66 5.98 8.64 -9.30
CA ASN A 66 6.98 9.18 -8.36
C ASN A 66 7.17 10.69 -8.57
N LYS A 67 7.19 11.16 -9.84
CA LYS A 67 7.19 12.60 -10.15
C LYS A 67 5.89 13.28 -9.69
N ARG A 68 4.75 12.60 -9.81
CA ARG A 68 3.47 13.11 -9.30
C ARG A 68 3.50 13.23 -7.78
N ALA A 69 3.98 12.22 -7.06
CA ALA A 69 4.15 12.27 -5.62
C ALA A 69 5.06 13.45 -5.21
N ALA A 70 6.18 13.65 -5.91
CA ALA A 70 7.10 14.75 -5.68
C ALA A 70 6.45 16.14 -5.85
N ALA A 71 5.62 16.30 -6.89
CA ALA A 71 4.91 17.55 -7.16
C ALA A 71 3.92 17.96 -6.06
N LEU A 72 3.42 17.00 -5.28
CA LEU A 72 2.55 17.23 -4.12
C LEU A 72 3.31 17.62 -2.86
N ASP A 73 4.63 17.53 -2.87
CA ASP A 73 5.56 17.89 -1.77
C ASP A 73 5.17 17.30 -0.39
N PRO A 74 4.95 15.98 -0.30
CA PRO A 74 4.54 15.36 0.96
C PRO A 74 5.69 15.33 1.97
N ASP A 75 5.36 15.14 3.24
CA ASP A 75 6.34 14.92 4.31
C ASP A 75 6.90 13.49 4.24
N PHE A 76 6.09 12.50 3.84
CA PHE A 76 6.47 11.10 3.62
C PHE A 76 5.52 10.39 2.65
N ALA A 77 5.85 9.15 2.29
CA ALA A 77 4.99 8.25 1.53
C ALA A 77 4.67 6.99 2.33
N LEU A 78 3.42 6.53 2.29
CA LEU A 78 2.93 5.28 2.87
C LEU A 78 2.68 4.28 1.73
N LEU A 79 3.53 3.27 1.64
CA LEU A 79 3.56 2.33 0.51
C LEU A 79 3.10 0.94 0.95
N GLY A 80 1.98 0.49 0.41
CA GLY A 80 1.25 -0.69 0.86
C GLY A 80 1.65 -2.02 0.21
N GLY A 81 2.92 -2.16 -0.23
CA GLY A 81 3.45 -3.40 -0.80
C GLY A 81 3.45 -3.43 -2.33
N ASP A 82 4.00 -4.50 -2.88
CA ASP A 82 4.26 -4.71 -4.30
C ASP A 82 5.09 -3.55 -4.90
N LEU A 83 6.24 -3.29 -4.27
CA LEU A 83 7.06 -2.13 -4.56
C LEU A 83 7.81 -2.30 -5.90
N ALA A 84 8.67 -3.30 -5.96
CA ALA A 84 9.57 -3.53 -7.09
C ALA A 84 9.10 -4.62 -8.07
N TYR A 85 8.08 -5.42 -7.71
CA TYR A 85 7.67 -6.59 -8.48
C TYR A 85 8.81 -7.59 -8.72
N ALA A 86 9.67 -7.73 -7.72
CA ALA A 86 10.89 -8.54 -7.79
C ALA A 86 10.67 -10.03 -7.48
N ASN A 87 9.45 -10.43 -7.09
CA ASN A 87 9.06 -11.82 -6.77
C ASN A 87 9.99 -12.52 -5.78
N GLY A 88 10.60 -11.74 -4.86
CA GLY A 88 11.54 -12.20 -3.85
C GLY A 88 12.92 -12.64 -4.38
N VAL A 89 13.19 -12.49 -5.68
CA VAL A 89 14.42 -12.99 -6.32
C VAL A 89 15.13 -12.00 -7.24
N ASP A 90 14.43 -11.04 -7.84
CA ASP A 90 14.99 -10.15 -8.86
C ASP A 90 15.59 -8.87 -8.25
N THR A 91 16.92 -8.87 -8.08
CA THR A 91 17.66 -7.71 -7.58
C THR A 91 17.67 -6.54 -8.55
N VAL A 92 17.60 -6.79 -9.85
CA VAL A 92 17.62 -5.72 -10.88
C VAL A 92 16.37 -4.86 -10.73
N ARG A 93 15.21 -5.47 -10.55
CA ARG A 93 13.96 -4.73 -10.31
C ARG A 93 14.01 -3.89 -9.04
N TRP A 94 14.61 -4.40 -7.97
CA TRP A 94 14.82 -3.61 -6.76
C TRP A 94 15.72 -2.39 -6.98
N VAL A 95 16.83 -2.57 -7.70
CA VAL A 95 17.72 -1.46 -8.05
C VAL A 95 17.00 -0.43 -8.91
N ASP A 96 16.23 -0.86 -9.91
CA ASP A 96 15.44 0.01 -10.76
C ASP A 96 14.41 0.82 -10.00
N TRP A 97 13.68 0.17 -9.08
CA TRP A 97 12.68 0.82 -8.24
C TRP A 97 13.33 1.85 -7.30
N LEU A 98 14.41 1.48 -6.60
CA LEU A 98 15.15 2.38 -5.71
C LEU A 98 15.74 3.58 -6.48
N GLN A 99 16.26 3.35 -7.67
CA GLN A 99 16.74 4.43 -8.54
C GLN A 99 15.61 5.34 -9.02
N SER A 100 14.44 4.78 -9.36
CA SER A 100 13.28 5.59 -9.69
C SER A 100 12.90 6.49 -8.52
N TRP A 101 12.81 5.93 -7.32
CA TRP A 101 12.48 6.69 -6.12
C TRP A 101 13.48 7.79 -5.84
N THR A 102 14.77 7.47 -5.78
CA THR A 102 15.82 8.44 -5.46
C THR A 102 15.98 9.56 -6.50
N ARG A 103 15.60 9.31 -7.75
CA ARG A 103 15.64 10.32 -8.82
C ARG A 103 14.38 11.18 -8.87
N ASN A 104 13.20 10.56 -8.74
CA ASN A 104 11.92 11.18 -9.05
C ASN A 104 11.10 11.59 -7.83
N ALA A 105 11.23 10.89 -6.68
CA ALA A 105 10.48 11.20 -5.48
C ALA A 105 11.18 12.28 -4.62
N ARG A 106 11.39 13.45 -5.22
CA ARG A 106 12.04 14.59 -4.58
C ARG A 106 11.12 15.79 -4.53
N GLY A 107 10.72 16.16 -3.31
CA GLY A 107 9.91 17.34 -3.04
C GLY A 107 10.73 18.64 -3.16
N LYS A 108 10.15 19.73 -2.69
CA LYS A 108 10.75 21.08 -2.74
C LYS A 108 12.16 21.11 -2.15
N GLY A 109 13.06 21.80 -2.84
CA GLY A 109 14.48 21.88 -2.46
C GLY A 109 15.24 20.57 -2.61
N GLY A 110 14.76 19.63 -3.45
CA GLY A 110 15.41 18.34 -3.71
C GLY A 110 15.35 17.35 -2.55
N ARG A 111 14.47 17.56 -1.56
CA ARG A 111 14.29 16.65 -0.43
C ARG A 111 13.81 15.28 -0.90
N LEU A 112 14.48 14.22 -0.48
CA LEU A 112 13.97 12.87 -0.67
C LEU A 112 12.72 12.68 0.20
N ILE A 113 11.69 12.08 -0.37
CA ILE A 113 10.48 11.72 0.35
C ILE A 113 10.75 10.41 1.12
N PRO A 114 10.73 10.40 2.47
CA PRO A 114 10.86 9.19 3.26
C PRO A 114 9.72 8.21 2.99
N MET A 115 9.98 6.91 3.15
CA MET A 115 9.02 5.85 2.93
C MET A 115 8.67 5.15 4.24
N VAL A 116 7.37 4.85 4.41
CA VAL A 116 6.84 3.85 5.33
C VAL A 116 6.29 2.73 4.46
N VAL A 117 6.77 1.50 4.64
CA VAL A 117 6.54 0.41 3.69
C VAL A 117 5.79 -0.76 4.32
N GLY A 118 4.79 -1.28 3.63
CA GLY A 118 4.18 -2.58 3.86
C GLY A 118 4.73 -3.61 2.90
N ILE A 119 4.47 -4.89 3.18
CA ILE A 119 4.85 -6.03 2.35
C ILE A 119 3.69 -6.47 1.47
N GLY A 120 3.96 -6.80 0.20
CA GLY A 120 3.04 -7.41 -0.74
C GLY A 120 3.51 -8.79 -1.20
N ASN A 121 2.77 -9.42 -2.12
CA ASN A 121 3.13 -10.76 -2.61
C ASN A 121 4.33 -10.75 -3.55
N HIS A 122 4.62 -9.63 -4.23
CA HIS A 122 5.78 -9.50 -5.10
C HIS A 122 7.09 -9.17 -4.35
N GLU A 123 7.05 -8.93 -3.05
CA GLU A 123 8.23 -8.93 -2.19
C GLU A 123 8.68 -10.33 -1.82
N VAL A 124 7.80 -11.36 -1.97
CA VAL A 124 7.98 -12.69 -1.42
C VAL A 124 8.21 -13.72 -2.52
N ARG A 125 9.17 -14.62 -2.33
CA ARG A 125 9.43 -15.73 -3.23
C ARG A 125 8.23 -16.68 -3.25
N GLY A 126 7.61 -16.84 -4.45
CA GLY A 126 6.43 -17.69 -4.65
C GLY A 126 5.11 -17.09 -4.13
N GLY A 127 5.10 -15.82 -3.77
CA GLY A 127 3.86 -15.05 -3.56
C GLY A 127 3.06 -15.43 -2.31
N TYR A 128 1.82 -15.87 -2.47
CA TYR A 128 0.85 -16.03 -1.38
C TYR A 128 0.91 -17.33 -0.55
N LYS A 129 1.88 -18.21 -0.77
CA LYS A 129 1.83 -19.57 -0.20
C LYS A 129 2.59 -19.67 1.12
N GLY A 130 1.97 -19.30 2.25
CA GLY A 130 2.44 -19.62 3.60
C GLY A 130 3.94 -19.36 3.82
N ARG A 131 4.39 -18.17 3.48
CA ARG A 131 5.81 -17.82 3.45
C ARG A 131 6.31 -17.36 4.81
N ILE A 132 7.60 -17.37 4.95
CA ILE A 132 8.33 -16.92 6.15
C ILE A 132 9.20 -15.71 5.76
N PRO A 133 9.77 -14.97 6.72
CA PRO A 133 10.64 -13.82 6.43
C PRO A 133 11.78 -14.13 5.48
N ASP A 134 12.38 -15.32 5.52
CA ASP A 134 13.46 -15.74 4.63
C ASP A 134 13.04 -15.83 3.15
N ASP A 135 11.75 -15.91 2.87
CA ASP A 135 11.21 -15.84 1.50
C ASP A 135 11.13 -14.40 0.97
N ALA A 136 11.36 -13.39 1.80
CA ALA A 136 11.37 -11.97 1.43
C ALA A 136 12.70 -11.28 1.77
N PRO A 137 13.87 -11.84 1.35
CA PRO A 137 15.18 -11.40 1.85
C PRO A 137 15.50 -9.95 1.52
N TYR A 138 15.07 -9.46 0.34
CA TYR A 138 15.33 -8.08 -0.06
C TYR A 138 14.48 -7.08 0.72
N PHE A 139 13.21 -7.40 0.99
CA PHE A 139 12.36 -6.54 1.80
C PHE A 139 12.95 -6.31 3.20
N TYR A 140 13.32 -7.38 3.88
CA TYR A 140 13.91 -7.29 5.22
C TYR A 140 15.34 -6.72 5.23
N SER A 141 16.08 -6.79 4.10
CA SER A 141 17.43 -6.24 4.01
C SER A 141 17.46 -4.76 3.63
N PHE A 142 16.51 -4.28 2.82
CA PHE A 142 16.50 -2.91 2.33
C PHE A 142 15.78 -1.92 3.25
N PHE A 143 14.87 -2.40 4.07
CA PHE A 143 14.08 -1.52 4.94
C PHE A 143 14.39 -1.78 6.42
N ALA A 144 14.77 -0.70 7.12
CA ALA A 144 14.91 -0.71 8.57
C ALA A 144 13.52 -0.64 9.22
N LEU A 145 12.88 -1.79 9.37
CA LEU A 145 11.56 -1.89 9.99
C LEU A 145 11.66 -1.69 11.51
N PRO A 146 10.62 -1.16 12.17
CA PRO A 146 10.55 -1.16 13.63
C PRO A 146 10.41 -2.58 14.19
N GLY A 147 11.53 -3.20 14.54
CA GLY A 147 11.62 -4.61 14.92
C GLY A 147 11.93 -5.52 13.71
N ASP A 148 11.68 -6.81 13.88
CA ASP A 148 12.03 -7.89 12.95
C ASP A 148 10.83 -8.44 12.16
N ARG A 149 9.68 -7.74 12.20
CA ARG A 149 8.41 -8.19 11.62
C ARG A 149 7.95 -7.26 10.52
N SER A 150 7.18 -7.80 9.56
CA SER A 150 6.52 -7.03 8.48
C SER A 150 5.28 -6.27 8.94
N TYR A 151 4.86 -6.43 10.20
CA TYR A 151 3.80 -5.64 10.81
C TYR A 151 4.33 -4.82 11.99
N TYR A 152 3.96 -3.55 12.02
CA TYR A 152 4.46 -2.60 13.01
C TYR A 152 3.57 -1.36 13.09
N ALA A 153 3.81 -0.50 14.05
CA ALA A 153 3.18 0.80 14.13
C ALA A 153 4.21 1.92 14.27
N LEU A 154 3.91 3.07 13.68
CA LEU A 154 4.69 4.30 13.79
C LEU A 154 3.80 5.43 14.28
N ASP A 155 4.26 6.12 15.31
CA ASP A 155 3.56 7.24 15.91
C ASP A 155 4.29 8.56 15.65
N PHE A 156 3.54 9.57 15.25
CA PHE A 156 4.03 10.93 15.08
C PHE A 156 3.30 11.84 16.07
N GLY A 157 3.97 12.17 17.16
CA GLY A 157 3.36 12.87 18.28
C GLY A 157 2.08 12.16 18.76
N LYS A 158 1.10 12.94 19.19
CA LYS A 158 -0.26 12.45 19.52
C LYS A 158 -1.27 12.66 18.40
N TYR A 159 -0.81 12.90 17.16
CA TYR A 159 -1.72 13.28 16.09
C TYR A 159 -1.86 12.25 14.97
N LEU A 160 -0.89 11.36 14.77
CA LEU A 160 -0.93 10.37 13.69
C LEU A 160 -0.29 9.07 14.11
N SER A 161 -0.99 7.96 13.88
CA SER A 161 -0.45 6.61 13.93
C SER A 161 -0.67 5.91 12.58
N LEU A 162 0.37 5.27 12.08
CA LEU A 162 0.33 4.36 10.96
C LEU A 162 0.47 2.94 11.51
N VAL A 163 -0.47 2.05 11.16
CA VAL A 163 -0.47 0.65 11.57
C VAL A 163 -0.30 -0.20 10.34
N VAL A 164 0.92 -0.66 10.09
CA VAL A 164 1.27 -1.50 8.94
C VAL A 164 1.02 -2.95 9.30
N LEU A 165 0.30 -3.68 8.44
CA LEU A 165 -0.05 -5.09 8.65
C LEU A 165 0.43 -5.95 7.47
N ASP A 166 0.76 -7.20 7.78
CA ASP A 166 1.08 -8.21 6.78
C ASP A 166 -0.18 -9.05 6.49
N SER A 167 -0.73 -8.91 5.30
CA SER A 167 -1.93 -9.62 4.88
C SER A 167 -1.69 -11.08 4.48
N GLY A 168 -0.80 -11.76 5.21
CA GLY A 168 -0.52 -13.19 5.04
C GLY A 168 0.58 -13.47 4.01
N HIS A 169 1.58 -12.59 3.91
CA HIS A 169 2.73 -12.75 3.02
C HIS A 169 3.87 -13.49 3.71
N THR A 170 4.33 -13.00 4.86
CA THR A 170 5.38 -13.64 5.68
C THR A 170 4.94 -13.88 7.12
N GLN A 171 3.85 -13.26 7.53
CA GLN A 171 3.25 -13.40 8.86
C GLN A 171 1.77 -13.80 8.73
N ALA A 172 1.29 -14.67 9.60
CA ALA A 172 -0.10 -15.08 9.58
C ALA A 172 -1.05 -13.92 9.94
N ILE A 173 -2.21 -13.88 9.28
CA ILE A 173 -3.29 -12.93 9.58
C ILE A 173 -3.83 -13.12 11.00
N THR A 174 -3.86 -14.37 11.44
CA THR A 174 -4.38 -14.80 12.75
C THR A 174 -3.29 -14.86 13.82
N GLY A 175 -3.66 -15.21 15.03
CA GLY A 175 -2.72 -15.47 16.13
C GLY A 175 -1.95 -14.22 16.56
N ALA A 176 -0.62 -14.29 16.55
CA ALA A 176 0.22 -13.25 17.12
C ALA A 176 -0.01 -11.86 16.53
N GLN A 177 -0.20 -11.75 15.20
CA GLN A 177 -0.45 -10.45 14.57
C GLN A 177 -1.83 -9.88 14.96
N ALA A 178 -2.88 -10.72 15.00
CA ALA A 178 -4.21 -10.27 15.38
C ALA A 178 -4.26 -9.82 16.85
N THR A 179 -3.60 -10.55 17.75
CA THR A 179 -3.46 -10.16 19.17
C THR A 179 -2.72 -8.83 19.29
N TRP A 180 -1.55 -8.73 18.66
CA TRP A 180 -0.76 -7.50 18.63
C TRP A 180 -1.53 -6.32 18.06
N LEU A 181 -2.35 -6.51 17.02
CA LEU A 181 -3.17 -5.44 16.44
C LEU A 181 -4.15 -4.86 17.47
N GLY A 182 -4.81 -5.72 18.23
CA GLY A 182 -5.71 -5.29 19.31
C GLY A 182 -5.00 -4.45 20.35
N GLU A 183 -3.84 -4.91 20.82
CA GLU A 183 -2.98 -4.21 21.80
C GLU A 183 -2.43 -2.89 21.23
N ALA A 184 -1.93 -2.92 19.99
CA ALA A 184 -1.38 -1.76 19.32
C ALA A 184 -2.41 -0.64 19.14
N LEU A 185 -3.65 -0.98 18.76
CA LEU A 185 -4.74 -0.01 18.63
C LEU A 185 -5.23 0.48 20.00
N ALA A 186 -5.31 -0.37 21.01
CA ALA A 186 -5.66 0.02 22.38
C ALA A 186 -4.66 1.05 22.95
N ALA A 187 -3.37 0.82 22.75
CA ALA A 187 -2.31 1.73 23.17
C ALA A 187 -2.37 3.10 22.46
N ARG A 188 -3.12 3.19 21.36
CA ARG A 188 -3.27 4.40 20.51
C ARG A 188 -4.64 5.05 20.59
N ALA A 189 -5.42 4.75 21.62
CA ALA A 189 -6.78 5.27 21.79
C ALA A 189 -6.84 6.81 21.84
N GLU A 190 -5.76 7.47 22.25
CA GLU A 190 -5.65 8.95 22.30
C GLU A 190 -5.09 9.58 21.02
N GLN A 191 -4.69 8.78 20.03
CA GLN A 191 -4.20 9.30 18.77
C GLN A 191 -5.31 9.97 17.98
N ARG A 192 -5.01 11.15 17.43
CA ARG A 192 -6.02 11.92 16.68
C ARG A 192 -6.44 11.24 15.38
N PHE A 193 -5.48 10.62 14.67
CA PHE A 193 -5.72 9.91 13.43
C PHE A 193 -4.95 8.60 13.42
N ILE A 194 -5.63 7.52 13.05
CA ILE A 194 -5.05 6.17 12.93
C ILE A 194 -5.39 5.63 11.54
N PHE A 195 -4.36 5.24 10.79
CA PHE A 195 -4.49 4.66 9.46
C PHE A 195 -3.82 3.27 9.40
N PRO A 196 -4.60 2.19 9.43
CA PRO A 196 -4.12 0.88 9.00
C PRO A 196 -3.79 0.88 7.51
N VAL A 197 -2.73 0.16 7.13
CA VAL A 197 -2.35 -0.11 5.75
C VAL A 197 -1.91 -1.56 5.62
N TYR A 198 -2.33 -2.21 4.56
CA TYR A 198 -1.96 -3.57 4.20
C TYR A 198 -2.16 -3.81 2.70
N HIS A 199 -1.66 -4.94 2.21
CA HIS A 199 -1.64 -5.19 0.79
C HIS A 199 -2.95 -5.81 0.29
N TRP A 200 -3.26 -7.07 0.65
CA TRP A 200 -4.50 -7.71 0.19
C TRP A 200 -5.74 -7.03 0.78
N PRO A 201 -6.75 -6.68 -0.05
CA PRO A 201 -7.89 -5.91 0.45
C PRO A 201 -8.95 -6.77 1.14
N VAL A 202 -9.56 -6.23 2.18
CA VAL A 202 -10.78 -6.77 2.81
C VAL A 202 -12.01 -6.55 1.93
N TYR A 203 -12.04 -5.41 1.22
CA TYR A 203 -13.13 -5.01 0.31
C TYR A 203 -12.61 -4.69 -1.09
N GLY A 204 -12.08 -5.67 -1.79
CA GLY A 204 -11.36 -5.51 -3.05
C GLY A 204 -12.24 -5.21 -4.28
N THR A 205 -11.58 -4.83 -5.38
CA THR A 205 -12.22 -4.49 -6.67
C THR A 205 -11.99 -5.51 -7.78
N SER A 206 -11.17 -6.53 -7.54
CA SER A 206 -10.89 -7.59 -8.53
C SER A 206 -10.50 -8.88 -7.81
N LYS A 207 -10.05 -9.91 -8.50
CA LYS A 207 -9.58 -11.18 -7.93
C LYS A 207 -10.60 -11.90 -7.01
N GLY A 208 -11.88 -11.78 -7.27
CA GLY A 208 -12.90 -12.64 -6.68
C GLY A 208 -12.91 -14.02 -7.33
N GLU A 209 -13.37 -15.05 -6.62
CA GLU A 209 -13.69 -16.33 -7.22
C GLU A 209 -14.87 -16.16 -8.20
N ARG A 210 -14.96 -17.07 -9.21
CA ARG A 210 -15.99 -16.94 -10.23
C ARG A 210 -17.39 -16.90 -9.62
N GLY A 211 -18.12 -15.80 -9.85
CA GLY A 211 -19.47 -15.59 -9.34
C GLY A 211 -19.54 -15.05 -7.91
N GLN A 212 -18.41 -14.73 -7.29
CA GLN A 212 -18.36 -14.12 -5.96
C GLN A 212 -17.82 -12.70 -6.01
N LEU A 213 -18.22 -11.85 -5.06
CA LEU A 213 -17.59 -10.56 -4.87
C LEU A 213 -16.14 -10.73 -4.37
N PRO A 214 -15.21 -9.85 -4.75
CA PRO A 214 -13.83 -9.91 -4.26
C PRO A 214 -13.71 -9.92 -2.73
N ALA A 215 -14.62 -9.25 -2.02
CA ALA A 215 -14.69 -9.26 -0.56
C ALA A 215 -15.03 -10.62 0.05
N GLU A 216 -15.54 -11.57 -0.73
CA GLU A 216 -15.89 -12.92 -0.28
C GLU A 216 -14.75 -13.94 -0.51
N SER A 217 -13.60 -13.49 -0.99
CA SER A 217 -12.41 -14.34 -1.06
C SER A 217 -12.03 -14.83 0.36
N ARG A 218 -11.52 -16.07 0.44
CA ARG A 218 -11.14 -16.68 1.74
C ARG A 218 -10.26 -15.75 2.58
N ARG A 219 -9.27 -15.10 1.97
CA ARG A 219 -8.35 -14.21 2.66
C ARG A 219 -9.05 -12.95 3.18
N SER A 220 -9.88 -12.33 2.35
CA SER A 220 -10.66 -11.14 2.76
C SER A 220 -11.62 -11.46 3.92
N VAL A 221 -12.27 -12.64 3.88
CA VAL A 221 -13.13 -13.12 4.97
C VAL A 221 -12.33 -13.33 6.26
N GLU A 222 -11.16 -13.96 6.17
CA GLU A 222 -10.28 -14.18 7.33
C GLU A 222 -9.81 -12.85 7.93
N MET A 223 -9.31 -11.91 7.12
CA MET A 223 -8.88 -10.59 7.58
C MET A 223 -10.05 -9.81 8.20
N ARG A 224 -11.23 -9.89 7.59
CA ARG A 224 -12.44 -9.26 8.12
C ARG A 224 -12.79 -9.80 9.50
N ALA A 225 -12.70 -11.09 9.71
CA ALA A 225 -12.98 -11.72 11.01
C ALA A 225 -11.94 -11.35 12.08
N GLN A 226 -10.65 -11.23 11.69
CA GLN A 226 -9.55 -11.05 12.64
C GLN A 226 -9.23 -9.58 12.94
N TRP A 227 -9.39 -8.68 11.97
CA TRP A 227 -8.89 -7.30 12.09
C TRP A 227 -9.98 -6.24 12.17
N VAL A 228 -11.06 -6.38 11.38
CA VAL A 228 -12.11 -5.35 11.31
C VAL A 228 -12.77 -5.06 12.65
N PRO A 229 -13.06 -6.04 13.54
CA PRO A 229 -13.58 -5.75 14.86
C PRO A 229 -12.67 -4.85 15.71
N HIS A 230 -11.34 -4.98 15.56
CA HIS A 230 -10.38 -4.08 16.22
C HIS A 230 -10.42 -2.69 15.61
N PHE A 231 -10.48 -2.57 14.28
CA PHE A 231 -10.61 -1.27 13.61
C PHE A 231 -11.88 -0.52 14.06
N GLU A 232 -12.99 -1.22 14.11
CA GLU A 232 -14.29 -0.64 14.51
C GLU A 232 -14.33 -0.25 15.99
N ARG A 233 -13.75 -1.07 16.87
CA ARG A 233 -13.68 -0.82 18.31
C ARG A 233 -12.83 0.42 18.63
N HIS A 234 -11.71 0.57 17.95
CA HIS A 234 -10.74 1.64 18.22
C HIS A 234 -10.91 2.86 17.31
N GLY A 235 -11.93 2.87 16.45
CA GLY A 235 -12.31 4.04 15.65
C GLY A 235 -11.20 4.51 14.71
N VAL A 236 -10.57 3.60 13.94
CA VAL A 236 -9.56 3.99 12.96
C VAL A 236 -10.14 4.97 11.95
N THR A 237 -9.33 5.91 11.46
CA THR A 237 -9.79 7.03 10.62
C THR A 237 -10.26 6.55 9.24
N ALA A 238 -9.44 5.77 8.57
CA ALA A 238 -9.70 5.09 7.31
C ALA A 238 -8.62 4.02 7.13
N VAL A 239 -8.83 3.10 6.20
CA VAL A 239 -7.91 1.99 5.91
C VAL A 239 -7.40 2.11 4.49
N PHE A 240 -6.10 1.89 4.26
CA PHE A 240 -5.50 1.82 2.93
C PHE A 240 -5.25 0.35 2.53
N GLU A 241 -5.75 -0.03 1.35
CA GLU A 241 -5.70 -1.37 0.77
C GLU A 241 -5.06 -1.32 -0.62
N ASN A 242 -4.51 -2.45 -1.12
CA ASN A 242 -3.73 -2.51 -2.36
C ASN A 242 -4.04 -3.78 -3.16
N ASP A 243 -3.11 -4.31 -3.98
CA ASP A 243 -3.14 -5.59 -4.71
C ASP A 243 -4.08 -5.68 -5.92
N HIS A 244 -5.21 -5.02 -5.92
CA HIS A 244 -6.24 -5.20 -6.95
C HIS A 244 -6.11 -4.28 -8.17
N HIS A 245 -5.12 -3.37 -8.18
CA HIS A 245 -4.70 -2.52 -9.29
C HIS A 245 -5.79 -1.56 -9.81
N ASN A 246 -6.65 -1.07 -8.93
CA ASN A 246 -7.72 -0.13 -9.27
C ASN A 246 -7.80 0.99 -8.25
N TYR A 247 -8.48 2.06 -8.61
CA TYR A 247 -8.98 3.01 -7.63
C TYR A 247 -10.26 2.49 -6.99
N LYS A 248 -10.38 2.65 -5.68
CA LYS A 248 -11.64 2.50 -4.96
C LYS A 248 -11.77 3.42 -3.75
N ARG A 249 -13.01 3.72 -3.43
CA ARG A 249 -13.47 4.20 -2.13
C ARG A 249 -14.75 3.46 -1.77
N THR A 250 -14.80 2.86 -0.59
CA THR A 250 -16.04 2.20 -0.12
C THR A 250 -17.02 3.22 0.45
N HIS A 251 -18.29 2.83 0.57
CA HIS A 251 -19.17 3.43 1.56
C HIS A 251 -18.57 3.22 2.96
N PRO A 252 -18.95 4.00 3.98
CA PRO A 252 -18.62 3.65 5.36
C PRO A 252 -19.26 2.30 5.71
N ILE A 253 -18.47 1.41 6.32
CA ILE A 253 -18.85 0.03 6.61
C ILE A 253 -18.63 -0.26 8.09
N ARG A 254 -19.66 -0.84 8.75
CA ARG A 254 -19.60 -1.38 10.10
C ARG A 254 -20.36 -2.71 10.15
N GLY A 255 -19.78 -3.71 10.82
CA GLY A 255 -20.39 -5.04 10.91
C GLY A 255 -20.71 -5.64 9.54
N HIS A 256 -19.84 -5.40 8.53
CA HIS A 256 -20.03 -5.88 7.16
C HIS A 256 -21.31 -5.36 6.47
N LYS A 257 -21.74 -4.15 6.80
CA LYS A 257 -22.89 -3.45 6.19
C LYS A 257 -22.57 -1.99 5.98
N ARG A 258 -23.27 -1.31 5.05
CA ARG A 258 -23.23 0.15 4.96
C ARG A 258 -23.76 0.75 6.25
N ASP A 259 -22.99 1.62 6.84
CA ASP A 259 -23.33 2.30 8.09
C ASP A 259 -22.54 3.62 8.14
N ASP A 260 -23.20 4.74 8.25
CA ASP A 260 -22.57 6.06 8.26
C ASP A 260 -21.59 6.26 9.43
N THR A 261 -21.66 5.41 10.46
CA THR A 261 -20.70 5.35 11.54
C THR A 261 -19.53 4.40 11.25
N GLY A 262 -19.53 3.74 10.12
CA GLY A 262 -18.54 2.74 9.70
C GLY A 262 -17.22 3.33 9.20
N ILE A 263 -16.29 2.49 8.84
CA ILE A 263 -14.96 2.81 8.35
C ILE A 263 -14.98 2.84 6.81
N VAL A 264 -14.24 3.77 6.22
CA VAL A 264 -14.02 3.81 4.77
C VAL A 264 -12.71 3.11 4.44
N TYR A 265 -12.74 2.25 3.43
CA TYR A 265 -11.59 1.55 2.87
C TYR A 265 -11.23 2.19 1.54
N LEU A 266 -9.98 2.59 1.39
CA LEU A 266 -9.42 3.31 0.26
C LEU A 266 -8.38 2.40 -0.42
N GLY A 267 -8.38 2.33 -1.72
CA GLY A 267 -7.43 1.43 -2.40
C GLY A 267 -7.63 1.45 -3.93
N ASP A 268 -7.31 0.42 -4.62
CA ASP A 268 -6.68 -0.89 -4.32
C ASP A 268 -5.29 -1.02 -4.97
N GLY A 269 -4.36 -0.10 -4.72
CA GLY A 269 -3.00 -0.16 -5.22
C GLY A 269 -2.92 -0.07 -6.76
N ALA A 270 -2.68 1.12 -7.27
CA ALA A 270 -2.53 1.33 -8.71
C ALA A 270 -1.53 2.46 -9.00
N TRP A 271 -0.40 2.42 -8.29
CA TRP A 271 0.63 3.45 -8.46
C TRP A 271 1.29 3.35 -9.84
N GLY A 272 1.90 2.21 -10.15
CA GLY A 272 2.64 2.05 -11.40
C GLY A 272 2.36 0.72 -12.11
N VAL A 273 1.10 0.30 -12.14
CA VAL A 273 0.67 -0.99 -12.72
C VAL A 273 -0.44 -0.80 -13.74
N THR A 274 -0.65 -1.83 -14.56
CA THR A 274 -1.82 -1.94 -15.42
C THR A 274 -3.07 -2.20 -14.56
N THR A 275 -4.11 -1.41 -14.78
CA THR A 275 -5.36 -1.52 -14.06
C THR A 275 -6.21 -2.68 -14.55
N ARG A 276 -7.14 -3.14 -13.71
CA ARG A 276 -8.04 -4.27 -13.96
C ARG A 276 -9.49 -3.81 -14.04
N THR A 277 -10.36 -4.65 -14.58
CA THR A 277 -11.80 -4.42 -14.57
C THR A 277 -12.35 -4.40 -13.15
N VAL A 278 -13.22 -3.46 -12.85
CA VAL A 278 -13.91 -3.33 -11.56
C VAL A 278 -15.30 -3.97 -11.60
N PRO A 279 -15.80 -4.58 -10.51
CA PRO A 279 -17.16 -5.13 -10.44
C PRO A 279 -18.18 -3.97 -10.42
N LYS A 280 -19.28 -4.13 -11.14
CA LYS A 280 -20.33 -3.11 -11.22
C LYS A 280 -21.26 -3.11 -9.98
N ASP A 281 -21.45 -4.27 -9.36
CA ASP A 281 -22.52 -4.50 -8.38
C ASP A 281 -21.99 -4.81 -6.96
N ALA A 282 -20.76 -4.40 -6.65
CA ALA A 282 -20.23 -4.59 -5.30
C ALA A 282 -20.87 -3.56 -4.35
N TRP A 283 -21.72 -4.05 -3.45
CA TRP A 283 -22.52 -3.25 -2.53
C TRP A 283 -21.70 -2.27 -1.67
N TYR A 284 -20.44 -2.61 -1.40
CA TYR A 284 -19.56 -1.82 -0.56
C TYR A 284 -18.88 -0.66 -1.30
N LEU A 285 -18.85 -0.66 -2.64
CA LEU A 285 -18.17 0.37 -3.41
C LEU A 285 -19.02 1.62 -3.54
N ALA A 286 -18.51 2.76 -3.08
CA ALA A 286 -19.07 4.07 -3.35
C ALA A 286 -18.56 4.63 -4.68
N LYS A 287 -17.28 4.38 -4.99
CA LYS A 287 -16.65 4.72 -6.26
C LYS A 287 -15.51 3.75 -6.54
N ALA A 288 -15.40 3.28 -7.77
CA ALA A 288 -14.26 2.48 -8.24
C ALA A 288 -14.04 2.71 -9.73
N GLU A 289 -12.77 2.83 -10.12
CA GLU A 289 -12.35 3.08 -11.50
C GLU A 289 -11.07 2.30 -11.83
N PRO A 290 -10.89 1.77 -13.05
CA PRO A 290 -9.62 1.21 -13.50
C PRO A 290 -8.64 2.35 -13.81
N ARG A 291 -8.13 3.02 -12.77
CA ARG A 291 -7.32 4.23 -12.88
C ARG A 291 -6.07 4.17 -12.04
N ARG A 292 -4.90 4.46 -12.63
CA ARG A 292 -3.65 4.63 -11.90
C ARG A 292 -3.71 5.89 -11.06
N HIS A 293 -3.33 5.77 -9.79
CA HIS A 293 -3.46 6.87 -8.84
C HIS A 293 -2.54 6.70 -7.63
N LEU A 294 -2.44 7.76 -6.87
CA LEU A 294 -2.03 7.79 -5.48
C LEU A 294 -3.08 8.58 -4.68
N PHE A 295 -3.13 8.34 -3.40
CA PHE A 295 -3.85 9.20 -2.48
C PHE A 295 -2.93 10.31 -1.98
N HIS A 296 -3.44 11.53 -1.90
CA HIS A 296 -2.81 12.67 -1.24
C HIS A 296 -3.61 13.03 0.00
N ILE A 297 -3.00 12.87 1.16
CA ILE A 297 -3.63 13.06 2.46
C ILE A 297 -3.10 14.35 3.07
N THR A 298 -4.01 15.20 3.56
CA THR A 298 -3.69 16.41 4.33
C THR A 298 -4.30 16.31 5.71
N LEU A 299 -3.43 16.31 6.73
CA LEU A 299 -3.78 16.41 8.15
C LEU A 299 -3.65 17.86 8.56
N PRO A 300 -4.74 18.61 8.72
CA PRO A 300 -4.65 19.98 9.18
C PRO A 300 -4.45 20.04 10.72
N PRO A 301 -3.86 21.12 11.26
CA PRO A 301 -3.84 21.36 12.72
C PRO A 301 -5.23 21.27 13.33
N ASP A 302 -6.23 21.80 12.63
CA ASP A 302 -7.63 21.77 13.03
C ASP A 302 -8.53 21.29 11.87
N GLY A 303 -9.66 20.65 12.23
CA GLY A 303 -10.64 20.18 11.27
C GLY A 303 -10.41 18.75 10.76
N PRO A 304 -11.12 18.35 9.69
CA PRO A 304 -11.11 17.01 9.14
C PRO A 304 -9.83 16.72 8.33
N VAL A 305 -9.48 15.45 8.24
CA VAL A 305 -8.50 14.97 7.25
C VAL A 305 -9.11 15.06 5.86
N LEU A 306 -8.37 15.63 4.92
CA LEU A 306 -8.71 15.58 3.50
C LEU A 306 -7.91 14.49 2.81
N VAL A 307 -8.61 13.66 2.04
CA VAL A 307 -8.01 12.62 1.17
C VAL A 307 -8.45 12.87 -0.26
N GLN A 308 -7.48 12.99 -1.16
CA GLN A 308 -7.69 13.21 -2.59
C GLN A 308 -7.05 12.07 -3.37
N ALA A 309 -7.77 11.51 -4.33
CA ALA A 309 -7.21 10.58 -5.30
C ALA A 309 -6.69 11.37 -6.51
N VAL A 310 -5.40 11.21 -6.82
CA VAL A 310 -4.70 11.99 -7.83
C VAL A 310 -4.08 11.05 -8.85
N ASP A 311 -4.35 11.27 -10.14
CA ASP A 311 -3.77 10.47 -11.21
C ASP A 311 -2.39 10.97 -11.67
N ALA A 312 -1.78 10.25 -12.60
CA ALA A 312 -0.45 10.59 -13.14
C ALA A 312 -0.42 11.98 -13.82
N ALA A 313 -1.52 12.45 -14.39
CA ALA A 313 -1.64 13.78 -14.98
C ALA A 313 -1.80 14.89 -13.93
N GLY A 314 -2.12 14.53 -12.67
CA GLY A 314 -2.37 15.45 -11.57
C GLY A 314 -3.81 15.85 -11.41
N VAL A 315 -4.72 15.14 -12.08
CA VAL A 315 -6.14 15.37 -11.93
C VAL A 315 -6.61 14.77 -10.61
N VAL A 316 -7.21 15.59 -9.76
CA VAL A 316 -7.95 15.12 -8.59
C VAL A 316 -9.31 14.63 -9.09
N PHE A 317 -9.53 13.33 -9.09
CA PHE A 317 -10.75 12.74 -9.65
C PHE A 317 -11.71 12.20 -8.59
N ASP A 318 -11.27 12.13 -7.34
CA ASP A 318 -12.14 11.93 -6.18
C ASP A 318 -11.53 12.61 -4.95
N ALA A 319 -12.39 13.00 -4.03
CA ALA A 319 -12.00 13.56 -2.75
C ALA A 319 -13.02 13.18 -1.67
N THR A 320 -12.52 12.95 -0.47
CA THR A 320 -13.33 12.70 0.71
C THR A 320 -12.66 13.31 1.94
N SER A 321 -13.44 13.53 2.99
CA SER A 321 -12.90 14.02 4.25
C SER A 321 -13.41 13.18 5.40
N PHE A 322 -12.54 13.02 6.40
CA PHE A 322 -12.88 12.32 7.62
C PHE A 322 -12.87 13.32 8.77
N PRO A 323 -13.98 13.43 9.55
CA PRO A 323 -14.01 14.27 10.73
C PRO A 323 -12.98 13.79 11.75
N ARG A 324 -12.77 14.58 12.80
CA ARG A 324 -11.95 14.15 13.96
C ARG A 324 -12.36 12.75 14.43
N PRO A 325 -11.42 11.98 15.05
CA PRO A 325 -11.71 10.60 15.44
C PRO A 325 -13.05 10.53 16.15
N ARG A 326 -13.82 9.57 15.74
CA ARG A 326 -15.07 9.25 16.42
C ARG A 326 -14.67 8.79 17.81
N THR A 327 -15.24 9.41 18.82
CA THR A 327 -15.18 8.84 20.17
C THR A 327 -15.62 7.38 20.03
N PRO A 328 -14.80 6.41 20.46
CA PRO A 328 -15.25 5.00 20.42
C PRO A 328 -16.61 4.92 21.07
N PRO A 329 -17.55 4.10 20.57
CA PRO A 329 -18.78 3.85 21.29
C PRO A 329 -18.40 3.38 22.69
N LYS A 330 -18.99 3.98 23.73
CA LYS A 330 -18.81 3.49 25.10
C LYS A 330 -19.16 2.02 25.12
N PRO A 331 -18.39 1.17 25.83
CA PRO A 331 -18.64 -0.25 25.93
C PRO A 331 -20.04 -0.58 26.41
#